data_640653b4c37dd9473aca6a468841ef72
#
_entry.id   640653b4c37dd9473aca6a468841ef72
#
_cell.length_a   1.000
_cell.length_b   1.000
_cell.length_c   1.000
_cell.angle_alpha   90.00
_cell.angle_beta   90.00
_cell.angle_gamma   90.00
#
_symmetry.space_group_name_H-M   'P 1'
#
loop_
_entity.id
_entity.type
_entity.pdbx_description
1 polymer ?
#
loop_
_entity_poly.entity_id
_entity_poly.type
_entity_poly.pdbx_seq_one_letter_code
_entity_poly.pdbx_strand_id
1 'polypeptide(L)'
;MGQKVNPHGYRVGIIKNWDSRWFANDSTFGDTLVEDYNLRKYLKKALFTAGIAKIEIERDDKRVRLHIHCAKPGMVIGRNGAEIEKLKATCEKMLGKPVIVNIVEIKSPDANAQLVAENIAAQLEKRVSFRRAMKLSIGRAMRLGVKGIKTQVSGRLGGAEIARSEQYHEGTIPLQTLRADIDYGFAETNTIYGIIGVKVWIYKGEVLNENRRTNKRQGGSR
;
A
#
# COMPACT_ATOMS: atom_id res chain seq x y z
N MET A 1 23.88 15.67 -2.34
CA MET A 1 23.03 14.78 -1.51
C MET A 1 22.63 13.57 -2.36
N GLY A 2 22.74 12.35 -1.83
CA GLY A 2 22.42 11.13 -2.57
C GLY A 2 20.92 10.95 -2.86
N GLN A 3 20.61 10.13 -3.85
CA GLN A 3 19.25 9.72 -4.20
C GLN A 3 18.62 8.91 -3.06
N LYS A 4 17.32 9.09 -2.85
CA LYS A 4 16.54 8.31 -1.88
C LYS A 4 15.94 7.11 -2.56
N VAL A 5 16.26 5.91 -2.06
CA VAL A 5 15.71 4.65 -2.56
C VAL A 5 14.33 4.38 -1.93
N ASN A 6 13.46 3.65 -2.66
CA ASN A 6 12.19 3.19 -2.10
C ASN A 6 12.45 2.28 -0.89
N PRO A 7 11.90 2.58 0.30
CA PRO A 7 12.16 1.79 1.51
C PRO A 7 11.72 0.33 1.42
N HIS A 8 10.65 0.05 0.67
CA HIS A 8 10.20 -1.32 0.43
C HIS A 8 11.20 -2.07 -0.44
N GLY A 9 11.58 -1.51 -1.60
CA GLY A 9 12.56 -2.12 -2.51
C GLY A 9 13.91 -2.38 -1.86
N TYR A 10 14.39 -1.46 -1.01
CA TYR A 10 15.64 -1.62 -0.26
C TYR A 10 15.64 -2.81 0.70
N ARG A 11 14.45 -3.28 1.14
CA ARG A 11 14.25 -4.35 2.13
C ARG A 11 13.74 -5.66 1.53
N VAL A 12 13.49 -5.70 0.23
CA VAL A 12 13.09 -6.94 -0.46
C VAL A 12 14.18 -8.00 -0.35
N GLY A 13 13.77 -9.23 -0.03
CA GLY A 13 14.67 -10.35 0.21
C GLY A 13 15.26 -10.41 1.63
N ILE A 14 15.19 -9.33 2.42
CA ILE A 14 15.67 -9.28 3.81
C ILE A 14 14.51 -9.41 4.78
N ILE A 15 13.62 -8.41 4.85
CA ILE A 15 12.44 -8.42 5.74
C ILE A 15 11.11 -8.28 4.98
N LYS A 16 11.13 -7.78 3.75
CA LYS A 16 9.96 -7.66 2.87
C LYS A 16 10.02 -8.69 1.77
N ASN A 17 8.84 -9.03 1.22
CA ASN A 17 8.71 -9.92 0.09
C ASN A 17 8.10 -9.17 -1.10
N TRP A 18 8.14 -9.79 -2.28
CA TRP A 18 7.54 -9.29 -3.51
C TRP A 18 6.00 -9.26 -3.42
N ASP A 19 5.39 -8.29 -4.07
CA ASP A 19 3.92 -8.18 -4.17
C ASP A 19 3.35 -9.09 -5.27
N SER A 20 4.16 -9.42 -6.28
CA SER A 20 3.85 -10.42 -7.29
C SER A 20 4.79 -11.61 -7.11
N ARG A 21 4.23 -12.81 -7.02
CA ARG A 21 4.96 -14.07 -6.79
C ARG A 21 4.61 -15.03 -7.90
N TRP A 22 5.39 -14.99 -8.97
CA TRP A 22 5.25 -15.89 -10.12
C TRP A 22 6.54 -15.92 -10.91
N PHE A 23 6.66 -16.94 -11.73
CA PHE A 23 7.72 -17.10 -12.71
C PHE A 23 7.10 -17.21 -14.10
N ALA A 24 7.73 -16.62 -15.10
CA ALA A 24 7.36 -16.74 -16.50
C ALA A 24 8.60 -16.80 -17.37
N ASN A 25 8.51 -17.45 -18.53
CA ASN A 25 9.58 -17.46 -19.53
C ASN A 25 9.70 -16.08 -20.19
N ASP A 26 10.86 -15.78 -20.76
CA ASP A 26 11.16 -14.48 -21.37
C ASP A 26 10.11 -14.06 -22.41
N SER A 27 9.59 -15.03 -23.20
CA SER A 27 8.58 -14.77 -24.22
C SER A 27 7.22 -14.33 -23.66
N THR A 28 6.83 -14.77 -22.45
CA THR A 28 5.53 -14.49 -21.84
C THR A 28 5.60 -13.52 -20.67
N PHE A 29 6.82 -13.15 -20.25
CA PHE A 29 7.03 -12.27 -19.09
C PHE A 29 6.37 -10.90 -19.28
N GLY A 30 6.57 -10.27 -20.45
CA GLY A 30 6.05 -8.95 -20.75
C GLY A 30 4.52 -8.89 -20.67
N ASP A 31 3.84 -9.83 -21.31
CA ASP A 31 2.38 -9.90 -21.33
C ASP A 31 1.82 -10.11 -19.92
N THR A 32 2.41 -11.04 -19.17
CA THR A 32 2.02 -11.31 -17.78
C THR A 32 2.18 -10.08 -16.87
N LEU A 33 3.26 -9.31 -17.06
CA LEU A 33 3.50 -8.08 -16.30
C LEU A 33 2.46 -6.99 -16.61
N VAL A 34 2.11 -6.83 -17.89
CA VAL A 34 1.08 -5.88 -18.34
C VAL A 34 -0.30 -6.26 -17.81
N GLU A 35 -0.64 -7.56 -17.81
CA GLU A 35 -1.87 -8.05 -17.20
C GLU A 35 -1.94 -7.73 -15.71
N ASP A 36 -0.87 -7.98 -14.94
CA ASP A 36 -0.81 -7.65 -13.51
C ASP A 36 -0.95 -6.15 -13.25
N TYR A 37 -0.32 -5.32 -14.06
CA TYR A 37 -0.44 -3.86 -13.97
C TYR A 37 -1.89 -3.40 -14.19
N ASN A 38 -2.53 -3.88 -15.26
CA ASN A 38 -3.91 -3.53 -15.59
C ASN A 38 -4.88 -4.01 -14.52
N LEU A 39 -4.67 -5.22 -13.99
CA LEU A 39 -5.46 -5.79 -12.90
C LEU A 39 -5.35 -4.95 -11.62
N ARG A 40 -4.13 -4.57 -11.22
CA ARG A 40 -3.90 -3.71 -10.05
C ARG A 40 -4.59 -2.34 -10.22
N LYS A 41 -4.47 -1.75 -11.39
CA LYS A 41 -5.09 -0.45 -11.72
C LYS A 41 -6.62 -0.54 -11.65
N TYR A 42 -7.20 -1.60 -12.23
CA TYR A 42 -8.63 -1.86 -12.17
C TYR A 42 -9.13 -2.05 -10.75
N LEU A 43 -8.52 -2.96 -9.98
CA LEU A 43 -8.90 -3.25 -8.60
C LEU A 43 -8.81 -2.00 -7.71
N LYS A 44 -7.74 -1.22 -7.83
CA LYS A 44 -7.57 0.00 -7.05
C LYS A 44 -8.64 1.05 -7.37
N LYS A 45 -9.05 1.16 -8.63
CA LYS A 45 -10.11 2.07 -9.07
C LYS A 45 -11.49 1.58 -8.61
N ALA A 46 -11.81 0.30 -8.79
CA ALA A 46 -13.11 -0.28 -8.45
C ALA A 46 -13.38 -0.30 -6.94
N LEU A 47 -12.34 -0.56 -6.14
CA LEU A 47 -12.43 -0.72 -4.69
C LEU A 47 -11.82 0.46 -3.91
N PHE A 48 -11.75 1.63 -4.50
CA PHE A 48 -11.15 2.82 -3.88
C PHE A 48 -11.77 3.15 -2.51
N THR A 49 -13.09 3.05 -2.38
CA THR A 49 -13.83 3.33 -1.15
C THR A 49 -13.58 2.30 -0.02
N ALA A 50 -13.17 1.09 -0.38
CA ALA A 50 -12.83 0.04 0.58
C ALA A 50 -11.44 0.25 1.24
N GLY A 51 -10.61 1.15 0.71
CA GLY A 51 -9.27 1.47 1.21
C GLY A 51 -8.31 0.29 1.01
N ILE A 52 -7.82 0.11 -0.22
CA ILE A 52 -6.84 -0.94 -0.53
C ILE A 52 -5.44 -0.45 -0.21
N ALA A 53 -4.77 -1.15 0.70
CA ALA A 53 -3.37 -0.89 1.04
C ALA A 53 -2.39 -1.62 0.12
N LYS A 54 -2.66 -2.91 -0.17
CA LYS A 54 -1.76 -3.78 -0.92
C LYS A 54 -2.56 -4.83 -1.70
N ILE A 55 -2.06 -5.21 -2.87
CA ILE A 55 -2.58 -6.32 -3.67
C ILE A 55 -1.41 -7.26 -3.92
N GLU A 56 -1.49 -8.48 -3.40
CA GLU A 56 -0.51 -9.53 -3.70
C GLU A 56 -1.10 -10.46 -4.77
N ILE A 57 -0.28 -10.84 -5.75
CA ILE A 57 -0.68 -11.68 -6.88
C ILE A 57 0.23 -12.90 -6.90
N GLU A 58 -0.37 -14.07 -6.79
CA GLU A 58 0.30 -15.35 -6.98
C GLU A 58 -0.26 -16.02 -8.24
N ARG A 59 0.64 -16.40 -9.16
CA ARG A 59 0.24 -17.08 -10.40
C ARG A 59 0.79 -18.49 -10.41
N ASP A 60 -0.12 -19.44 -10.57
CA ASP A 60 0.17 -20.82 -10.95
C ASP A 60 -0.13 -20.95 -12.45
N ASP A 61 0.29 -22.05 -13.08
CA ASP A 61 0.01 -22.31 -14.51
C ASP A 61 -1.49 -22.32 -14.84
N LYS A 62 -2.31 -22.81 -13.92
CA LYS A 62 -3.75 -23.04 -14.13
C LYS A 62 -4.64 -21.99 -13.48
N ARG A 63 -4.16 -21.21 -12.51
CA ARG A 63 -4.99 -20.30 -11.71
C ARG A 63 -4.20 -19.11 -11.18
N VAL A 64 -4.92 -18.04 -10.88
CA VAL A 64 -4.36 -16.83 -10.25
C VAL A 64 -5.00 -16.62 -8.88
N ARG A 65 -4.19 -16.37 -7.85
CA ARG A 65 -4.65 -16.02 -6.51
C ARG A 65 -4.36 -14.56 -6.25
N LEU A 66 -5.40 -13.84 -5.82
CA LEU A 66 -5.34 -12.43 -5.46
C LEU A 66 -5.56 -12.29 -3.96
N HIS A 67 -4.59 -11.71 -3.25
CA HIS A 67 -4.75 -11.34 -1.86
C HIS A 67 -4.92 -9.83 -1.78
N ILE A 68 -6.13 -9.38 -1.45
CA ILE A 68 -6.48 -7.96 -1.37
C ILE A 68 -6.48 -7.54 0.09
N HIS A 69 -5.50 -6.72 0.48
CA HIS A 69 -5.41 -6.13 1.82
C HIS A 69 -6.22 -4.85 1.85
N CYS A 70 -7.32 -4.82 2.59
CA CYS A 70 -8.22 -3.67 2.66
C CYS A 70 -8.62 -3.30 4.10
N ALA A 71 -8.99 -2.04 4.29
CA ALA A 71 -9.46 -1.52 5.57
C ALA A 71 -10.91 -1.90 5.86
N LYS A 72 -11.75 -2.04 4.82
CA LYS A 72 -13.19 -2.31 4.95
C LYS A 72 -13.59 -3.53 4.13
N PRO A 73 -13.38 -4.74 4.65
CA PRO A 73 -13.66 -5.99 3.92
C PRO A 73 -15.13 -6.14 3.52
N GLY A 74 -16.06 -5.67 4.35
CA GLY A 74 -17.50 -5.74 4.07
C GLY A 74 -17.92 -5.03 2.78
N MET A 75 -17.21 -3.97 2.37
CA MET A 75 -17.49 -3.27 1.11
C MET A 75 -17.01 -4.04 -0.11
N VAL A 76 -15.97 -4.88 0.05
CA VAL A 76 -15.45 -5.72 -1.03
C VAL A 76 -16.31 -6.98 -1.20
N ILE A 77 -16.76 -7.56 -0.10
CA ILE A 77 -17.60 -8.77 -0.11
C ILE A 77 -19.01 -8.42 -0.63
N GLY A 78 -19.56 -7.29 -0.17
CA GLY A 78 -20.93 -6.87 -0.49
C GLY A 78 -21.98 -7.70 0.22
N ARG A 79 -23.26 -7.44 -0.09
CA ARG A 79 -24.38 -8.21 0.46
C ARG A 79 -24.37 -9.64 -0.12
N ASN A 80 -24.34 -10.62 0.76
CA ASN A 80 -24.35 -12.05 0.41
C ASN A 80 -23.23 -12.47 -0.58
N GLY A 81 -22.12 -11.74 -0.64
CA GLY A 81 -21.00 -12.07 -1.55
C GLY A 81 -21.18 -11.62 -3.01
N ALA A 82 -22.24 -10.90 -3.34
CA ALA A 82 -22.54 -10.52 -4.73
C ALA A 82 -21.45 -9.65 -5.39
N GLU A 83 -20.82 -8.76 -4.63
CA GLU A 83 -19.79 -7.87 -5.17
C GLU A 83 -18.47 -8.61 -5.44
N ILE A 84 -18.08 -9.54 -4.56
CA ILE A 84 -16.87 -10.34 -4.78
C ILE A 84 -17.01 -11.29 -5.97
N GLU A 85 -18.22 -11.84 -6.21
CA GLU A 85 -18.47 -12.69 -7.39
C GLU A 85 -18.42 -11.91 -8.70
N LYS A 86 -18.99 -10.71 -8.75
CA LYS A 86 -18.86 -9.80 -9.89
C LYS A 86 -17.41 -9.42 -10.16
N LEU A 87 -16.66 -9.09 -9.10
CA LEU A 87 -15.26 -8.75 -9.18
C LEU A 87 -14.44 -9.92 -9.71
N LYS A 88 -14.69 -11.14 -9.19
CA LYS A 88 -14.05 -12.36 -9.64
C LYS A 88 -14.32 -12.61 -11.13
N ALA A 89 -15.57 -12.55 -11.57
CA ALA A 89 -15.93 -12.73 -12.97
C ALA A 89 -15.26 -11.71 -13.91
N THR A 90 -15.11 -10.46 -13.47
CA THR A 90 -14.41 -9.44 -14.24
C THR A 90 -12.91 -9.71 -14.31
N CYS A 91 -12.28 -10.10 -13.20
CA CYS A 91 -10.87 -10.47 -13.17
C CYS A 91 -10.58 -11.71 -14.05
N GLU A 92 -11.46 -12.71 -14.04
CA GLU A 92 -11.36 -13.90 -14.89
C GLU A 92 -11.45 -13.54 -16.39
N LYS A 93 -12.35 -12.62 -16.75
CA LYS A 93 -12.43 -12.11 -18.14
C LYS A 93 -11.17 -11.37 -18.57
N MET A 94 -10.52 -10.63 -17.66
CA MET A 94 -9.28 -9.88 -17.97
C MET A 94 -8.06 -10.79 -18.12
N LEU A 95 -8.01 -11.88 -17.34
CA LEU A 95 -6.83 -12.75 -17.26
C LEU A 95 -6.96 -14.03 -18.10
N GLY A 96 -8.18 -14.40 -18.55
CA GLY A 96 -8.44 -15.65 -19.26
C GLY A 96 -8.17 -16.91 -18.43
N LYS A 97 -7.99 -16.79 -17.11
CA LYS A 97 -7.70 -17.89 -16.17
C LYS A 97 -8.62 -17.80 -14.95
N PRO A 98 -8.93 -18.94 -14.29
CA PRO A 98 -9.71 -18.92 -13.06
C PRO A 98 -8.99 -18.17 -11.95
N VAL A 99 -9.73 -17.31 -11.25
CA VAL A 99 -9.21 -16.41 -10.20
C VAL A 99 -9.78 -16.78 -8.84
N ILE A 100 -8.92 -16.85 -7.84
CA ILE A 100 -9.30 -17.00 -6.43
C ILE A 100 -9.02 -15.67 -5.73
N VAL A 101 -10.03 -15.05 -5.14
CA VAL A 101 -9.92 -13.79 -4.43
C VAL A 101 -9.94 -14.04 -2.92
N ASN A 102 -8.86 -13.69 -2.25
CA ASN A 102 -8.73 -13.73 -0.80
C ASN A 102 -8.70 -12.31 -0.25
N ILE A 103 -9.56 -12.01 0.71
CA ILE A 103 -9.62 -10.70 1.35
C ILE A 103 -8.90 -10.80 2.70
N VAL A 104 -7.95 -9.88 2.91
CA VAL A 104 -7.20 -9.75 4.16
C VAL A 104 -7.54 -8.42 4.80
N GLU A 105 -8.11 -8.48 5.99
CA GLU A 105 -8.47 -7.28 6.75
C GLU A 105 -7.25 -6.61 7.37
N ILE A 106 -7.19 -5.28 7.27
CA ILE A 106 -6.21 -4.45 7.97
C ILE A 106 -6.86 -3.88 9.22
N LYS A 107 -6.51 -4.44 10.39
CA LYS A 107 -7.07 -4.03 11.70
C LYS A 107 -6.81 -2.57 12.04
N SER A 108 -5.68 -2.00 11.64
CA SER A 108 -5.25 -0.63 11.97
C SER A 108 -4.91 0.16 10.71
N PRO A 109 -5.90 0.79 10.05
CA PRO A 109 -5.68 1.57 8.82
C PRO A 109 -4.71 2.74 9.02
N ASP A 110 -4.79 3.45 10.16
CA ASP A 110 -3.91 4.58 10.46
C ASP A 110 -2.45 4.16 10.79
N ALA A 111 -2.16 2.86 10.92
CA ALA A 111 -0.80 2.31 11.00
C ALA A 111 -0.28 1.76 9.65
N ASN A 112 -1.01 1.95 8.56
CA ASN A 112 -0.61 1.57 7.22
C ASN A 112 -0.27 2.81 6.39
N ALA A 113 0.96 2.86 5.84
CA ALA A 113 1.47 4.04 5.17
C ALA A 113 0.67 4.41 3.91
N GLN A 114 0.21 3.43 3.13
CA GLN A 114 -0.56 3.68 1.91
C GLN A 114 -1.94 4.29 2.23
N LEU A 115 -2.64 3.75 3.22
CA LEU A 115 -3.95 4.25 3.63
C LEU A 115 -3.87 5.64 4.25
N VAL A 116 -2.82 5.91 5.03
CA VAL A 116 -2.55 7.25 5.57
C VAL A 116 -2.25 8.24 4.45
N ALA A 117 -1.47 7.87 3.43
CA ALA A 117 -1.19 8.73 2.28
C ALA A 117 -2.47 9.07 1.52
N GLU A 118 -3.32 8.09 1.24
CA GLU A 118 -4.61 8.27 0.56
C GLU A 118 -5.59 9.11 1.40
N ASN A 119 -5.58 8.96 2.72
CA ASN A 119 -6.39 9.79 3.62
C ASN A 119 -5.95 11.26 3.59
N ILE A 120 -4.63 11.53 3.63
CA ILE A 120 -4.10 12.89 3.50
C ILE A 120 -4.49 13.46 2.13
N ALA A 121 -4.33 12.69 1.04
CA ALA A 121 -4.70 13.09 -0.30
C ALA A 121 -6.19 13.48 -0.40
N ALA A 122 -7.09 12.65 0.11
CA ALA A 122 -8.53 12.92 0.15
C ALA A 122 -8.90 14.16 0.98
N GLN A 123 -8.17 14.46 2.06
CA GLN A 123 -8.36 15.68 2.83
C GLN A 123 -7.92 16.93 2.04
N LEU A 124 -6.82 16.84 1.27
CA LEU A 124 -6.34 17.93 0.42
C LEU A 124 -7.34 18.24 -0.71
N GLU A 125 -7.96 17.24 -1.33
CA GLU A 125 -9.04 17.41 -2.31
C GLU A 125 -10.23 18.18 -1.72
N LYS A 126 -10.55 17.90 -0.45
CA LYS A 126 -11.59 18.61 0.32
C LYS A 126 -11.13 19.99 0.81
N ARG A 127 -10.01 20.50 0.31
CA ARG A 127 -9.46 21.83 0.67
C ARG A 127 -9.12 22.00 2.15
N VAL A 128 -8.84 20.93 2.88
CA VAL A 128 -8.31 21.00 4.24
C VAL A 128 -6.86 21.53 4.17
N SER A 129 -6.47 22.37 5.10
CA SER A 129 -5.09 22.86 5.19
C SER A 129 -4.12 21.68 5.29
N PHE A 130 -3.10 21.66 4.44
CA PHE A 130 -2.11 20.58 4.40
C PHE A 130 -1.40 20.37 5.74
N ARG A 131 -1.13 21.47 6.49
CA ARG A 131 -0.52 21.39 7.83
C ARG A 131 -1.42 20.64 8.81
N ARG A 132 -2.72 20.92 8.78
CA ARG A 132 -3.71 20.24 9.63
C ARG A 132 -3.86 18.77 9.24
N ALA A 133 -3.97 18.47 7.96
CA ALA A 133 -4.09 17.10 7.46
C ALA A 133 -2.90 16.21 7.87
N MET A 134 -1.66 16.73 7.69
CA MET A 134 -0.44 16.03 8.07
C MET A 134 -0.35 15.79 9.59
N LYS A 135 -0.52 16.84 10.40
CA LYS A 135 -0.43 16.75 11.87
C LYS A 135 -1.49 15.81 12.45
N LEU A 136 -2.74 15.86 11.94
CA LEU A 136 -3.81 14.99 12.37
C LEU A 136 -3.49 13.51 12.09
N SER A 137 -2.98 13.22 10.90
CA SER A 137 -2.60 11.86 10.49
C SER A 137 -1.42 11.33 11.31
N ILE A 138 -0.42 12.17 11.59
CA ILE A 138 0.71 11.84 12.47
C ILE A 138 0.21 11.49 13.88
N GLY A 139 -0.62 12.36 14.48
CA GLY A 139 -1.14 12.13 15.83
C GLY A 139 -2.00 10.86 15.94
N ARG A 140 -2.76 10.48 14.90
CA ARG A 140 -3.50 9.21 14.87
C ARG A 140 -2.58 7.99 14.82
N ALA A 141 -1.57 8.02 13.96
CA ALA A 141 -0.61 6.93 13.84
C ALA A 141 0.18 6.73 15.16
N MET A 142 0.65 7.81 15.79
CA MET A 142 1.38 7.74 17.06
C MET A 142 0.54 7.16 18.20
N ARG A 143 -0.76 7.46 18.26
CA ARG A 143 -1.69 6.85 19.25
C ARG A 143 -1.83 5.34 19.11
N LEU A 144 -1.61 4.80 17.89
CA LEU A 144 -1.62 3.35 17.63
C LEU A 144 -0.30 2.66 18.00
N GLY A 145 0.66 3.38 18.60
CA GLY A 145 1.92 2.83 19.08
C GLY A 145 2.98 2.64 17.98
N VAL A 146 2.86 3.35 16.86
CA VAL A 146 3.92 3.40 15.85
C VAL A 146 5.15 4.10 16.42
N LYS A 147 6.35 3.56 16.17
CA LYS A 147 7.61 4.10 16.72
C LYS A 147 8.08 5.39 16.06
N GLY A 148 7.57 5.67 14.87
CA GLY A 148 7.82 6.91 14.15
C GLY A 148 7.07 7.00 12.83
N ILE A 149 6.75 8.23 12.45
CA ILE A 149 6.08 8.55 11.20
C ILE A 149 6.68 9.81 10.58
N LYS A 150 6.85 9.79 9.26
CA LYS A 150 7.22 10.95 8.46
C LYS A 150 6.21 11.10 7.34
N THR A 151 5.71 12.31 7.18
CA THR A 151 4.83 12.68 6.06
C THR A 151 5.49 13.79 5.26
N GLN A 152 5.36 13.74 3.96
CA GLN A 152 5.85 14.77 3.04
C GLN A 152 4.78 15.05 2.00
N VAL A 153 4.52 16.32 1.78
CA VAL A 153 3.59 16.78 0.75
C VAL A 153 4.33 17.73 -0.18
N SER A 154 4.21 17.53 -1.49
CA SER A 154 4.97 18.27 -2.50
C SER A 154 4.04 18.72 -3.63
N GLY A 155 4.16 19.99 -4.03
CA GLY A 155 3.34 20.59 -5.07
C GLY A 155 3.00 22.05 -4.76
N ARG A 156 1.96 22.58 -5.41
CA ARG A 156 1.43 23.95 -5.16
C ARG A 156 0.58 23.97 -3.89
N LEU A 157 1.24 23.95 -2.75
CA LEU A 157 0.59 23.86 -1.44
C LEU A 157 -0.22 25.14 -1.13
N GLY A 158 -1.53 24.98 -0.89
CA GLY A 158 -2.43 26.09 -0.62
C GLY A 158 -2.66 27.01 -1.82
N GLY A 159 -2.36 26.57 -3.05
CA GLY A 159 -2.51 27.37 -4.27
C GLY A 159 -1.33 28.30 -4.57
N ALA A 160 -0.20 28.14 -3.87
CA ALA A 160 1.00 28.94 -4.13
C ALA A 160 1.48 28.79 -5.57
N GLU A 161 1.97 29.86 -6.19
CA GLU A 161 2.47 29.83 -7.58
C GLU A 161 3.69 28.92 -7.72
N ILE A 162 4.61 29.00 -6.76
CA ILE A 162 5.83 28.20 -6.73
C ILE A 162 5.56 26.94 -5.92
N ALA A 163 5.80 25.78 -6.54
CA ALA A 163 5.71 24.49 -5.86
C ALA A 163 6.79 24.37 -4.77
N ARG A 164 6.41 23.78 -3.65
CA ARG A 164 7.33 23.49 -2.55
C ARG A 164 7.01 22.16 -1.90
N SER A 165 7.97 21.67 -1.12
CA SER A 165 7.81 20.44 -0.34
C SER A 165 7.85 20.76 1.14
N GLU A 166 6.83 20.34 1.86
CA GLU A 166 6.75 20.43 3.32
C GLU A 166 6.77 19.03 3.91
N GLN A 167 7.52 18.86 5.01
CA GLN A 167 7.62 17.57 5.69
C GLN A 167 7.49 17.74 7.20
N TYR A 168 6.78 16.80 7.81
CA TYR A 168 6.68 16.66 9.26
C TYR A 168 7.04 15.26 9.66
N HIS A 169 7.68 15.10 10.82
CA HIS A 169 8.01 13.78 11.37
C HIS A 169 7.84 13.80 12.89
N GLU A 170 7.54 12.63 13.42
CA GLU A 170 7.46 12.38 14.86
C GLU A 170 8.03 10.99 15.14
N GLY A 171 8.79 10.85 16.23
CA GLY A 171 9.52 9.63 16.54
C GLY A 171 10.78 9.41 15.68
N THR A 172 11.28 8.19 15.64
CA THR A 172 12.48 7.80 14.90
C THR A 172 12.14 7.07 13.61
N ILE A 173 12.89 7.33 12.51
CA ILE A 173 12.67 6.64 11.23
C ILE A 173 14.04 6.32 10.62
N PRO A 174 14.63 5.18 11.00
CA PRO A 174 15.96 4.77 10.53
C PRO A 174 15.90 4.19 9.11
N LEU A 175 15.86 5.04 8.08
CA LEU A 175 15.69 4.61 6.68
C LEU A 175 16.83 3.73 6.18
N GLN A 176 18.06 3.96 6.65
CA GLN A 176 19.25 3.20 6.28
C GLN A 176 19.36 1.83 6.94
N THR A 177 18.61 1.58 8.04
CA THR A 177 18.67 0.31 8.78
C THR A 177 17.83 -0.74 8.09
N LEU A 178 18.43 -1.79 7.54
CA LEU A 178 17.75 -2.86 6.79
C LEU A 178 16.77 -3.68 7.65
N ARG A 179 17.11 -3.90 8.92
CA ARG A 179 16.25 -4.63 9.86
C ARG A 179 15.03 -3.84 10.35
N ALA A 180 14.98 -2.51 10.08
CA ALA A 180 13.86 -1.68 10.45
C ALA A 180 12.66 -1.94 9.53
N ASP A 181 11.51 -2.31 10.11
CA ASP A 181 10.25 -2.48 9.38
C ASP A 181 9.64 -1.10 9.09
N ILE A 182 9.91 -0.61 7.88
CA ILE A 182 9.38 0.66 7.39
C ILE A 182 8.36 0.37 6.31
N ASP A 183 7.15 0.85 6.55
CA ASP A 183 6.07 0.86 5.57
C ASP A 183 6.11 2.19 4.80
N TYR A 184 5.87 2.14 3.49
CA TYR A 184 5.93 3.30 2.61
C TYR A 184 4.65 3.38 1.79
N GLY A 185 4.05 4.58 1.76
CA GLY A 185 2.87 4.87 0.96
C GLY A 185 3.08 6.11 0.10
N PHE A 186 2.51 6.07 -1.09
CA PHE A 186 2.48 7.18 -2.04
C PHE A 186 1.06 7.37 -2.56
N ALA A 187 0.60 8.62 -2.56
CA ALA A 187 -0.68 8.99 -3.14
C ALA A 187 -0.56 10.34 -3.86
N GLU A 188 -1.33 10.50 -4.90
CA GLU A 188 -1.48 11.75 -5.64
C GLU A 188 -2.89 12.28 -5.43
N THR A 189 -3.01 13.59 -5.37
CA THR A 189 -4.30 14.29 -5.28
C THR A 189 -4.39 15.35 -6.35
N ASN A 190 -5.52 15.39 -7.05
CA ASN A 190 -5.80 16.39 -8.07
C ASN A 190 -6.49 17.59 -7.42
N THR A 191 -5.81 18.72 -7.41
CA THR A 191 -6.38 19.99 -6.95
C THR A 191 -6.63 20.93 -8.13
N ILE A 192 -7.41 22.00 -7.92
CA ILE A 192 -7.63 23.03 -8.94
C ILE A 192 -6.32 23.67 -9.44
N TYR A 193 -5.27 23.65 -8.61
CA TYR A 193 -3.98 24.27 -8.92
C TYR A 193 -2.95 23.28 -9.48
N GLY A 194 -3.33 22.01 -9.64
CA GLY A 194 -2.46 20.94 -10.13
C GLY A 194 -2.38 19.74 -9.20
N ILE A 195 -1.48 18.82 -9.49
CA ILE A 195 -1.27 17.59 -8.74
C ILE A 195 -0.37 17.85 -7.53
N ILE A 196 -0.77 17.31 -6.38
CA ILE A 196 0.05 17.31 -5.17
C ILE A 196 0.40 15.86 -4.83
N GLY A 197 1.69 15.57 -4.68
CA GLY A 197 2.18 14.26 -4.26
C GLY A 197 2.30 14.16 -2.75
N VAL A 198 1.80 13.07 -2.18
CA VAL A 198 1.89 12.75 -0.75
C VAL A 198 2.74 11.50 -0.56
N LYS A 199 3.76 11.58 0.28
CA LYS A 199 4.62 10.45 0.65
C LYS A 199 4.55 10.25 2.16
N VAL A 200 4.39 9.01 2.60
CA VAL A 200 4.32 8.64 4.02
C VAL A 200 5.25 7.48 4.30
N TRP A 201 6.01 7.59 5.39
CA TRP A 201 6.86 6.54 5.93
C TRP A 201 6.41 6.25 7.36
N ILE A 202 6.17 5.00 7.67
CA ILE A 202 5.78 4.54 9.02
C ILE A 202 6.77 3.50 9.49
N TYR A 203 7.40 3.77 10.63
CA TYR A 203 8.31 2.84 11.27
C TYR A 203 7.58 2.05 12.36
N LYS A 204 7.48 0.72 12.17
CA LYS A 204 6.78 -0.20 13.08
C LYS A 204 7.70 -0.82 14.13
N GLY A 205 9.00 -0.81 13.90
CA GLY A 205 10.01 -1.40 14.79
C GLY A 205 11.05 -2.20 14.04
N GLU A 206 11.93 -2.87 14.75
CA GLU A 206 12.96 -3.73 14.18
C GLU A 206 12.50 -5.19 14.14
N VAL A 207 12.84 -5.88 13.04
CA VAL A 207 12.64 -7.32 12.88
C VAL A 207 13.97 -8.01 13.13
N LEU A 208 14.11 -8.65 14.29
CA LEU A 208 15.28 -9.43 14.65
C LEU A 208 15.14 -10.87 14.17
N ASN A 209 16.26 -11.52 13.82
CA ASN A 209 16.26 -12.88 13.25
C ASN A 209 15.69 -13.97 14.19
N GLU A 210 15.67 -13.73 15.49
CA GLU A 210 15.11 -14.65 16.48
C GLU A 210 13.60 -14.87 16.28
N ASN A 211 12.86 -13.83 15.89
CA ASN A 211 11.43 -13.94 15.59
C ASN A 211 11.12 -14.68 14.27
N ARG A 212 12.10 -14.84 13.38
CA ARG A 212 11.96 -15.66 12.17
C ARG A 212 11.97 -17.16 12.47
N ARG A 213 12.69 -17.59 13.51
CA ARG A 213 12.80 -19.02 13.90
C ARG A 213 11.53 -19.52 14.58
N THR A 214 10.87 -18.70 15.37
CA THR A 214 9.61 -19.05 16.07
C THR A 214 8.41 -19.16 15.12
N ASN A 215 8.28 -18.25 14.15
CA ASN A 215 7.20 -18.33 13.16
C ASN A 215 7.34 -19.51 12.17
N LYS A 216 8.56 -19.98 11.91
CA LYS A 216 8.79 -21.18 11.08
C LYS A 216 8.41 -22.49 11.80
N ARG A 217 8.47 -22.52 13.15
CA ARG A 217 8.09 -23.68 13.96
C ARG A 217 6.56 -23.81 14.16
N GLN A 218 5.81 -22.72 14.06
CA GLN A 218 4.34 -22.74 14.17
C GLN A 218 3.61 -23.01 12.84
N GLY A 219 4.28 -22.90 11.69
CA GLY A 219 3.71 -23.21 10.36
C GLY A 219 4.00 -24.63 9.86
N GLY A 220 4.65 -25.48 10.65
CA GLY A 220 5.10 -26.81 10.24
C GLY A 220 4.33 -28.01 10.81
N SER A 221 3.15 -27.76 11.42
CA SER A 221 2.27 -28.84 11.88
C SER A 221 0.83 -28.56 11.44
N ARG A 222 0.55 -28.91 10.18
CA ARG A 222 -0.76 -29.38 9.70
C ARG A 222 -0.60 -29.95 8.28
#